data_1526e5412c48f69b6434a7df079cc0af
#
_entry.id   1526e5412c48f69b6434a7df079cc0af
#
_cell.length_a   1.000
_cell.length_b   1.000
_cell.length_c   1.000
_cell.angle_alpha   90.00
_cell.angle_beta   90.00
_cell.angle_gamma   90.00
#
_symmetry.space_group_name_H-M   'P 1'
#
loop_
_entity.id
_entity.type
_entity.pdbx_description
1 polymer ?
#
loop_
_entity_poly.entity_id
_entity_poly.type
_entity_poly.pdbx_seq_one_letter_code
_entity_poly.pdbx_strand_id
1 'polypeptide(L)'
;MSMNYFDQQGTAIESYFTRYQARANSSYNVRPWLRFGENLTYSFSKNNGLSFSGTESNIYSWTYRASPYVPVYDYAGNYAGSLFAGTGNFQNPVAIRERNKDNYATTQRVFGNVYGEADLWTGLTFKTNFGIDYRNDYSYSMTKNNPEFSESGGQNNFYESNYFNYRWVWTNTLSFSRTFNEIHSLNILLGTEAIRDGLGRSLNARRYNYLFEDNTNTYTLDMGENNSQRTNSSTYNGEFALFGMFARADYGYKDKYLLTGIIRRDGVSRFSESNRYGVFPSISAGWRMSEEAFMEPSRDWLDDLKIRAGYGVTGNSEIPVATNFANLFTTSTSYTNYDMTGANNSETTGFRLSTYGNTDTKWEMTKMVNLGLDATFQNGKLSGSFEWYTKKTSNMLIQAAYTSMAGESGSPYINFGDIKNTGFDFMFNYRDRKGDWAWDLSLNLSHYKNEVLKLAEADDYSLWASGTRIEGY
;
A
#
# COMPACT_ATOMS: atom_id res chain seq x y z
N MET A 1 10.03 17.87 -19.67
CA MET A 1 10.86 16.68 -19.47
C MET A 1 11.83 16.96 -18.34
N SER A 2 12.05 16.02 -17.44
CA SER A 2 13.05 16.12 -16.37
C SER A 2 13.80 14.81 -16.23
N MET A 3 15.07 14.90 -15.81
CA MET A 3 15.92 13.77 -15.47
C MET A 3 16.46 13.97 -14.07
N ASN A 4 16.56 12.88 -13.31
CA ASN A 4 17.13 12.89 -11.98
C ASN A 4 18.09 11.71 -11.83
N TYR A 5 19.26 11.99 -11.26
CA TYR A 5 20.20 11.01 -10.78
C TYR A 5 20.33 11.17 -9.27
N PHE A 6 20.26 10.06 -8.57
CA PHE A 6 20.44 10.01 -7.13
C PHE A 6 21.39 8.88 -6.79
N ASP A 7 22.40 9.19 -5.99
CA ASP A 7 23.37 8.23 -5.47
C ASP A 7 23.56 8.47 -3.99
N GLN A 8 23.48 7.40 -3.22
CA GLN A 8 23.62 7.44 -1.77
C GLN A 8 24.39 6.22 -1.31
N GLN A 9 25.45 6.46 -0.53
CA GLN A 9 26.13 5.44 0.24
C GLN A 9 25.56 5.42 1.65
N GLY A 10 25.33 4.22 2.19
CA GLY A 10 24.87 4.05 3.56
C GLY A 10 26.01 4.16 4.57
N THR A 11 25.67 4.29 5.85
CA THR A 11 26.65 4.26 6.97
C THR A 11 27.25 2.88 7.20
N ALA A 12 26.55 1.81 6.84
CA ALA A 12 27.10 0.47 6.83
C ALA A 12 27.99 0.29 5.59
N ILE A 13 29.17 -0.30 5.76
CA ILE A 13 30.11 -0.56 4.66
C ILE A 13 29.42 -1.35 3.55
N GLU A 14 29.83 -1.14 2.29
CA GLU A 14 29.30 -1.80 1.09
C GLU A 14 27.77 -1.67 0.91
N SER A 15 27.12 -0.66 1.49
CA SER A 15 25.72 -0.38 1.27
C SER A 15 25.54 0.86 0.41
N TYR A 16 24.75 0.75 -0.66
CA TYR A 16 24.49 1.83 -1.58
C TYR A 16 23.08 1.75 -2.19
N PHE A 17 22.62 2.90 -2.68
CA PHE A 17 21.42 3.02 -3.48
C PHE A 17 21.67 4.02 -4.60
N THR A 18 21.47 3.60 -5.84
CA THR A 18 21.58 4.47 -7.03
C THR A 18 20.26 4.45 -7.79
N ARG A 19 19.81 5.60 -8.25
CA ARG A 19 18.58 5.70 -9.04
C ARG A 19 18.73 6.68 -10.20
N TYR A 20 18.33 6.24 -11.36
CA TYR A 20 18.13 7.04 -12.58
C TYR A 20 16.63 7.18 -12.81
N GLN A 21 16.17 8.38 -13.09
CA GLN A 21 14.76 8.65 -13.36
C GLN A 21 14.64 9.65 -14.51
N ALA A 22 13.76 9.32 -15.45
CA ALA A 22 13.34 10.22 -16.52
C ALA A 22 11.84 10.41 -16.45
N ARG A 23 11.37 11.65 -16.58
CA ARG A 23 9.97 12.01 -16.60
C ARG A 23 9.63 12.87 -17.79
N ALA A 24 8.59 12.51 -18.52
CA ALA A 24 7.99 13.28 -19.58
C ALA A 24 6.54 13.62 -19.19
N ASN A 25 6.21 14.89 -19.28
CA ASN A 25 4.83 15.37 -19.17
C ASN A 25 4.63 16.31 -20.35
N SER A 26 3.68 16.00 -21.21
CA SER A 26 3.30 16.87 -22.29
C SER A 26 1.78 16.90 -22.49
N SER A 27 1.32 17.98 -23.05
CA SER A 27 -0.04 18.09 -23.56
C SER A 27 0.00 18.76 -24.94
N TYR A 28 -0.80 18.24 -25.85
CA TYR A 28 -0.84 18.68 -27.22
C TYR A 28 -2.27 18.96 -27.67
N ASN A 29 -2.54 20.18 -28.09
CA ASN A 29 -3.82 20.60 -28.66
C ASN A 29 -3.84 20.28 -30.16
N VAL A 30 -4.43 19.15 -30.53
CA VAL A 30 -4.59 18.71 -31.94
C VAL A 30 -5.58 19.60 -32.65
N ARG A 31 -6.64 19.98 -31.94
CA ARG A 31 -7.69 20.90 -32.37
C ARG A 31 -8.13 21.76 -31.19
N PRO A 32 -8.83 22.88 -31.39
CA PRO A 32 -9.35 23.68 -30.26
C PRO A 32 -10.23 22.88 -29.28
N TRP A 33 -10.89 21.83 -29.78
CA TRP A 33 -11.77 20.96 -29.00
C TRP A 33 -11.14 19.61 -28.63
N LEU A 34 -9.89 19.28 -29.06
CA LEU A 34 -9.27 17.97 -28.87
C LEU A 34 -7.85 18.10 -28.35
N ARG A 35 -7.62 17.57 -27.17
CA ARG A 35 -6.33 17.55 -26.48
C ARG A 35 -5.89 16.12 -26.20
N PHE A 36 -4.59 15.87 -26.32
CA PHE A 36 -3.93 14.64 -25.86
C PHE A 36 -2.79 15.01 -24.94
N GLY A 37 -2.48 14.12 -24.00
CA GLY A 37 -1.31 14.30 -23.16
C GLY A 37 -0.87 13.01 -22.53
N GLU A 38 0.39 13.05 -22.05
CA GLU A 38 0.98 11.98 -21.28
C GLU A 38 1.70 12.51 -20.03
N ASN A 39 1.75 11.67 -19.02
CA ASN A 39 2.61 11.83 -17.87
C ASN A 39 3.28 10.49 -17.64
N LEU A 40 4.52 10.35 -18.07
CA LEU A 40 5.27 9.10 -18.00
C LEU A 40 6.55 9.30 -17.18
N THR A 41 6.83 8.34 -16.33
CA THR A 41 8.05 8.26 -15.53
C THR A 41 8.64 6.87 -15.72
N TYR A 42 9.90 6.83 -16.11
CA TYR A 42 10.73 5.64 -16.05
C TYR A 42 11.76 5.80 -14.93
N SER A 43 11.93 4.78 -14.12
CA SER A 43 13.00 4.74 -13.13
C SER A 43 13.72 3.39 -13.15
N PHE A 44 15.02 3.46 -12.98
CA PHE A 44 15.89 2.33 -12.74
C PHE A 44 16.65 2.58 -11.45
N SER A 45 16.58 1.65 -10.51
CA SER A 45 17.37 1.71 -9.28
C SER A 45 18.16 0.43 -9.07
N LYS A 46 19.33 0.58 -8.45
CA LYS A 46 20.18 -0.52 -8.03
C LYS A 46 20.59 -0.29 -6.58
N ASN A 47 20.56 -1.33 -5.79
CA ASN A 47 21.02 -1.29 -4.40
C ASN A 47 21.71 -2.58 -3.99
N ASN A 48 22.59 -2.45 -3.00
CA ASN A 48 23.03 -3.55 -2.17
C ASN A 48 22.44 -3.32 -0.79
N GLY A 49 21.15 -3.71 -0.66
CA GLY A 49 20.33 -3.43 0.50
C GLY A 49 20.73 -4.25 1.71
N LEU A 50 20.55 -3.65 2.87
CA LEU A 50 20.49 -4.38 4.12
C LEU A 50 19.09 -4.97 4.26
N SER A 51 18.98 -6.28 4.47
CA SER A 51 17.72 -6.86 4.89
C SER A 51 17.47 -6.50 6.35
N PHE A 52 16.40 -5.77 6.61
CA PHE A 52 15.92 -5.49 7.98
C PHE A 52 14.83 -6.47 8.42
N SER A 53 14.51 -7.45 7.59
CA SER A 53 13.52 -8.47 7.92
C SER A 53 14.10 -9.49 8.88
N GLY A 54 13.63 -9.48 10.10
CA GLY A 54 14.01 -10.41 11.15
C GLY A 54 14.70 -9.72 12.32
N THR A 55 14.28 -10.05 13.51
CA THR A 55 14.80 -9.48 14.75
C THR A 55 16.18 -10.00 15.10
N GLU A 56 16.60 -11.16 14.57
CA GLU A 56 17.80 -11.86 15.02
C GLU A 56 18.94 -11.95 14.00
N SER A 57 18.66 -11.77 12.71
CA SER A 57 19.62 -12.05 11.62
C SER A 57 20.04 -10.83 10.81
N ASN A 58 19.84 -9.61 11.32
CA ASN A 58 20.30 -8.41 10.64
C ASN A 58 21.63 -7.91 11.17
N ILE A 59 22.34 -7.08 10.40
CA ILE A 59 23.68 -6.59 10.72
C ILE A 59 23.73 -5.83 12.06
N TYR A 60 22.67 -5.11 12.43
CA TYR A 60 22.62 -4.38 13.70
C TYR A 60 22.48 -5.33 14.89
N SER A 61 21.65 -6.38 14.76
CA SER A 61 21.59 -7.45 15.77
C SER A 61 22.94 -8.10 15.98
N TRP A 62 23.65 -8.42 14.90
CA TRP A 62 24.97 -9.03 14.98
C TRP A 62 25.98 -8.09 15.60
N THR A 63 25.96 -6.81 15.28
CA THR A 63 26.83 -5.80 15.88
C THR A 63 26.57 -5.68 17.39
N TYR A 64 25.32 -5.70 17.82
CA TYR A 64 24.95 -5.63 19.23
C TYR A 64 25.32 -6.91 20.00
N ARG A 65 25.25 -8.08 19.36
CA ARG A 65 25.57 -9.39 19.96
C ARG A 65 27.06 -9.69 19.95
N ALA A 66 27.83 -9.04 19.10
CA ALA A 66 29.28 -9.25 19.02
C ALA A 66 29.96 -8.92 20.36
N SER A 67 30.70 -9.87 20.90
CA SER A 67 31.41 -9.65 22.13
C SER A 67 32.55 -8.66 21.94
N PRO A 68 32.70 -7.62 22.79
CA PRO A 68 33.70 -6.56 22.62
C PRO A 68 35.15 -7.03 22.57
N TYR A 69 35.47 -8.20 23.11
CA TYR A 69 36.81 -8.76 23.08
C TYR A 69 37.15 -9.59 21.83
N VAL A 70 36.12 -9.83 20.96
CA VAL A 70 36.37 -10.51 19.69
C VAL A 70 36.67 -9.44 18.62
N PRO A 71 37.89 -9.41 18.04
CA PRO A 71 38.24 -8.44 17.03
C PRO A 71 37.57 -8.75 15.70
N VAL A 72 37.63 -7.82 14.74
CA VAL A 72 37.15 -8.06 13.38
C VAL A 72 37.95 -9.14 12.67
N TYR A 73 39.25 -9.12 12.83
CA TYR A 73 40.20 -10.09 12.25
C TYR A 73 41.01 -10.77 13.32
N ASP A 74 41.34 -12.04 13.13
CA ASP A 74 42.27 -12.78 13.94
C ASP A 74 43.75 -12.42 13.62
N TYR A 75 44.70 -13.00 14.34
CA TYR A 75 46.12 -12.75 14.10
C TYR A 75 46.65 -13.24 12.74
N ALA A 76 45.91 -14.13 12.06
CA ALA A 76 46.25 -14.63 10.74
C ALA A 76 45.56 -13.78 9.63
N GLY A 77 44.76 -12.79 10.00
CA GLY A 77 44.03 -11.91 9.06
C GLY A 77 42.70 -12.48 8.58
N ASN A 78 42.22 -13.59 9.15
CA ASN A 78 40.89 -14.10 8.86
C ASN A 78 39.83 -13.39 9.69
N TYR A 79 38.58 -13.41 9.27
CA TYR A 79 37.50 -12.88 10.09
C TYR A 79 37.37 -13.67 11.40
N ALA A 80 37.33 -12.96 12.52
CA ALA A 80 37.05 -13.55 13.82
C ALA A 80 35.51 -13.62 14.05
N GLY A 81 35.09 -14.56 14.89
CA GLY A 81 33.67 -14.78 15.13
C GLY A 81 33.36 -15.59 16.38
N SER A 82 32.21 -16.24 16.37
CA SER A 82 31.65 -16.96 17.52
C SER A 82 31.99 -18.45 17.58
N LEU A 83 33.04 -18.89 16.90
CA LEU A 83 33.41 -20.32 16.82
C LEU A 83 33.81 -20.94 18.18
N PHE A 84 34.39 -20.14 19.08
CA PHE A 84 34.91 -20.63 20.35
C PHE A 84 33.90 -20.46 21.49
N ALA A 85 33.97 -21.36 22.46
CA ALA A 85 33.16 -21.30 23.66
C ALA A 85 33.36 -19.97 24.41
N GLY A 86 32.27 -19.36 24.84
CA GLY A 86 32.26 -18.07 25.58
C GLY A 86 32.26 -16.83 24.71
N THR A 87 32.36 -16.92 23.34
CA THR A 87 32.31 -15.77 22.44
C THR A 87 30.91 -15.31 22.10
N GLY A 88 29.87 -16.06 22.50
CA GLY A 88 28.49 -15.78 22.22
C GLY A 88 28.03 -16.36 20.86
N ASN A 89 26.83 -15.96 20.42
CA ASN A 89 26.27 -16.35 19.12
C ASN A 89 26.08 -15.11 18.26
N PHE A 90 27.03 -14.87 17.35
CA PHE A 90 26.96 -13.76 16.40
C PHE A 90 27.76 -14.06 15.13
N GLN A 91 27.36 -13.48 14.02
CA GLN A 91 28.16 -13.41 12.81
C GLN A 91 28.95 -12.10 12.80
N ASN A 92 30.18 -12.14 12.28
CA ASN A 92 31.00 -10.94 12.14
C ASN A 92 30.32 -9.95 11.16
N PRO A 93 29.90 -8.76 11.62
CA PRO A 93 29.16 -7.82 10.79
C PRO A 93 29.95 -7.30 9.59
N VAL A 94 31.27 -7.14 9.73
CA VAL A 94 32.17 -6.72 8.65
C VAL A 94 32.27 -7.81 7.60
N ALA A 95 32.51 -9.06 8.04
CA ALA A 95 32.56 -10.22 7.14
C ALA A 95 31.31 -10.38 6.30
N ILE A 96 30.12 -10.24 6.93
CA ILE A 96 28.84 -10.29 6.21
C ILE A 96 28.81 -9.23 5.10
N ARG A 97 29.20 -8.00 5.40
CA ARG A 97 29.11 -6.91 4.41
C ARG A 97 30.11 -7.08 3.28
N GLU A 98 31.35 -7.42 3.57
CA GLU A 98 32.39 -7.62 2.56
C GLU A 98 32.11 -8.83 1.67
N ARG A 99 31.62 -9.94 2.24
CA ARG A 99 31.22 -11.12 1.45
C ARG A 99 30.02 -10.85 0.54
N ASN A 100 29.12 -9.96 0.95
CA ASN A 100 27.90 -9.65 0.21
C ASN A 100 28.01 -8.39 -0.67
N LYS A 101 29.19 -7.81 -0.83
CA LYS A 101 29.38 -6.55 -1.59
C LYS A 101 28.94 -6.64 -3.07
N ASP A 102 29.06 -7.82 -3.66
CA ASP A 102 28.73 -8.07 -5.06
C ASP A 102 27.24 -8.41 -5.27
N ASN A 103 26.49 -8.66 -4.20
CA ASN A 103 25.07 -8.91 -4.24
C ASN A 103 24.33 -7.61 -4.55
N TYR A 104 23.27 -7.68 -5.36
CA TYR A 104 22.44 -6.51 -5.62
C TYR A 104 20.99 -6.85 -5.97
N ALA A 105 20.16 -5.84 -5.81
CA ALA A 105 18.81 -5.83 -6.34
C ALA A 105 18.63 -4.63 -7.28
N THR A 106 17.89 -4.82 -8.36
CA THR A 106 17.49 -3.76 -9.28
C THR A 106 15.97 -3.69 -9.35
N THR A 107 15.45 -2.46 -9.46
CA THR A 107 14.05 -2.21 -9.74
C THR A 107 13.94 -1.35 -10.98
N GLN A 108 13.19 -1.82 -11.96
CA GLN A 108 12.75 -1.06 -13.14
C GLN A 108 11.26 -0.76 -12.99
N ARG A 109 10.87 0.49 -13.17
CA ARG A 109 9.47 0.89 -13.11
C ARG A 109 9.11 1.85 -14.21
N VAL A 110 8.01 1.56 -14.91
CA VAL A 110 7.32 2.48 -15.81
C VAL A 110 6.00 2.84 -15.16
N PHE A 111 5.82 4.10 -14.83
CA PHE A 111 4.62 4.60 -14.17
C PHE A 111 4.11 5.84 -14.88
N GLY A 112 2.82 5.87 -15.17
CA GLY A 112 2.21 7.05 -15.75
C GLY A 112 0.90 6.77 -16.46
N ASN A 113 0.47 7.75 -17.25
CA ASN A 113 -0.77 7.69 -18.00
C ASN A 113 -0.68 8.45 -19.31
N VAL A 114 -1.56 8.06 -20.22
CA VAL A 114 -1.89 8.79 -21.44
C VAL A 114 -3.38 9.14 -21.40
N TYR A 115 -3.74 10.32 -21.87
CA TYR A 115 -5.13 10.75 -21.88
C TYR A 115 -5.50 11.47 -23.19
N GLY A 116 -6.77 11.35 -23.55
CA GLY A 116 -7.44 12.14 -24.58
C GLY A 116 -8.61 12.88 -23.95
N GLU A 117 -8.79 14.14 -24.32
CA GLU A 117 -9.86 15.00 -23.84
C GLU A 117 -10.49 15.76 -25.00
N ALA A 118 -11.80 15.69 -25.09
CA ALA A 118 -12.58 16.31 -26.16
C ALA A 118 -13.70 17.17 -25.61
N ASP A 119 -13.75 18.44 -26.00
CA ASP A 119 -14.87 19.33 -25.74
C ASP A 119 -15.96 19.06 -26.78
N LEU A 120 -16.98 18.30 -26.36
CA LEU A 120 -18.06 17.86 -27.26
C LEU A 120 -19.06 18.96 -27.53
N TRP A 121 -19.27 19.82 -26.53
CA TRP A 121 -20.17 20.98 -26.56
C TRP A 121 -19.71 22.02 -25.54
N THR A 122 -20.30 23.22 -25.58
CA THR A 122 -20.03 24.26 -24.58
C THR A 122 -20.38 23.74 -23.18
N GLY A 123 -19.35 23.60 -22.37
CA GLY A 123 -19.44 23.05 -20.98
C GLY A 123 -19.51 21.53 -20.90
N LEU A 124 -19.49 20.77 -22.00
CA LEU A 124 -19.51 19.31 -22.01
C LEU A 124 -18.16 18.77 -22.51
N THR A 125 -17.41 18.10 -21.65
CA THR A 125 -16.10 17.55 -21.96
C THR A 125 -16.07 16.05 -21.67
N PHE A 126 -15.61 15.26 -22.64
CA PHE A 126 -15.28 13.85 -22.47
C PHE A 126 -13.79 13.66 -22.29
N LYS A 127 -13.40 12.84 -21.32
CA LYS A 127 -11.99 12.49 -21.08
C LYS A 127 -11.85 10.99 -20.90
N THR A 128 -10.91 10.40 -21.63
CA THR A 128 -10.44 9.02 -21.43
C THR A 128 -9.00 9.07 -20.96
N ASN A 129 -8.67 8.28 -19.94
CA ASN A 129 -7.34 8.25 -19.33
C ASN A 129 -6.93 6.80 -19.05
N PHE A 130 -5.83 6.37 -19.65
CA PHE A 130 -5.26 5.03 -19.42
C PHE A 130 -3.93 5.14 -18.69
N GLY A 131 -3.89 4.59 -17.49
CA GLY A 131 -2.70 4.54 -16.63
C GLY A 131 -2.10 3.16 -16.58
N ILE A 132 -0.77 3.12 -16.44
CA ILE A 132 0.00 1.90 -16.26
C ILE A 132 1.02 2.07 -15.13
N ASP A 133 1.20 1.02 -14.34
CA ASP A 133 2.28 0.85 -13.37
C ASP A 133 2.91 -0.52 -13.59
N TYR A 134 4.03 -0.53 -14.29
CA TYR A 134 4.84 -1.72 -14.51
C TYR A 134 6.05 -1.69 -13.61
N ARG A 135 6.30 -2.77 -12.90
CA ARG A 135 7.47 -2.96 -12.04
C ARG A 135 8.12 -4.31 -12.31
N ASN A 136 9.44 -4.29 -12.43
CA ASN A 136 10.27 -5.48 -12.46
C ASN A 136 11.38 -5.35 -11.40
N ASP A 137 11.39 -6.25 -10.44
CA ASP A 137 12.43 -6.39 -9.43
C ASP A 137 13.25 -7.64 -9.76
N TYR A 138 14.53 -7.43 -9.98
CA TYR A 138 15.49 -8.52 -10.18
C TYR A 138 16.55 -8.45 -9.10
N SER A 139 16.86 -9.57 -8.50
CA SER A 139 17.95 -9.65 -7.53
C SER A 139 18.67 -10.98 -7.62
N TYR A 140 19.95 -10.93 -7.27
CA TYR A 140 20.69 -12.13 -6.93
C TYR A 140 21.51 -11.96 -5.66
N SER A 141 21.80 -13.06 -5.01
CA SER A 141 22.71 -13.10 -3.86
C SER A 141 23.52 -14.40 -3.83
N MET A 142 24.84 -14.25 -3.70
CA MET A 142 25.76 -15.31 -3.33
C MET A 142 25.95 -15.27 -1.81
N THR A 143 25.55 -16.34 -1.14
CA THR A 143 25.87 -16.57 0.28
C THR A 143 27.14 -17.39 0.34
N LYS A 144 28.25 -16.77 0.79
CA LYS A 144 29.56 -17.41 0.92
C LYS A 144 29.67 -18.14 2.26
N ASN A 145 30.59 -19.08 2.33
CA ASN A 145 30.90 -19.76 3.57
C ASN A 145 31.38 -18.78 4.66
N ASN A 146 30.98 -19.03 5.88
CA ASN A 146 31.35 -18.25 7.08
C ASN A 146 31.88 -19.16 8.20
N PRO A 147 33.07 -19.72 8.05
CA PRO A 147 33.63 -20.72 8.97
C PRO A 147 33.88 -20.20 10.39
N GLU A 148 33.94 -18.88 10.57
CA GLU A 148 34.07 -18.22 11.85
C GLU A 148 32.80 -18.20 12.70
N PHE A 149 31.64 -18.56 12.10
CA PHE A 149 30.34 -18.58 12.79
C PHE A 149 30.03 -19.96 13.36
N SER A 150 29.69 -20.02 14.65
CA SER A 150 29.42 -21.28 15.37
C SER A 150 28.24 -22.10 14.80
N GLU A 151 27.28 -21.44 14.15
CA GLU A 151 26.11 -22.05 13.53
C GLU A 151 26.21 -22.04 11.99
N SER A 152 27.44 -22.00 11.45
CA SER A 152 27.63 -22.07 10.00
C SER A 152 27.14 -23.39 9.43
N GLY A 153 26.29 -23.33 8.44
CA GLY A 153 25.82 -24.50 7.70
C GLY A 153 26.87 -25.13 6.78
N GLY A 154 28.06 -24.52 6.64
CA GLY A 154 29.17 -25.03 5.82
C GLY A 154 28.89 -25.09 4.33
N GLN A 155 27.78 -24.51 3.84
CA GLN A 155 27.39 -24.54 2.44
C GLN A 155 27.20 -23.13 1.90
N ASN A 156 27.87 -22.84 0.79
CA ASN A 156 27.54 -21.64 0.00
C ASN A 156 26.35 -21.89 -0.90
N ASN A 157 25.67 -20.83 -1.29
CA ASN A 157 24.55 -20.90 -2.22
C ASN A 157 24.38 -19.61 -3.01
N PHE A 158 23.89 -19.76 -4.22
CA PHE A 158 23.47 -18.67 -5.07
C PHE A 158 21.96 -18.69 -5.21
N TYR A 159 21.34 -17.54 -4.96
CA TYR A 159 19.91 -17.31 -5.08
C TYR A 159 19.65 -16.23 -6.10
N GLU A 160 18.72 -16.48 -6.99
CA GLU A 160 18.28 -15.55 -8.02
C GLU A 160 16.78 -15.42 -7.99
N SER A 161 16.28 -14.21 -8.08
CA SER A 161 14.85 -13.95 -8.13
C SER A 161 14.49 -12.86 -9.13
N ASN A 162 13.35 -13.06 -9.76
CA ASN A 162 12.71 -12.06 -10.59
C ASN A 162 11.24 -11.95 -10.20
N TYR A 163 10.80 -10.75 -9.92
CA TYR A 163 9.42 -10.41 -9.67
C TYR A 163 9.01 -9.33 -10.65
N PHE A 164 7.98 -9.58 -11.45
CA PHE A 164 7.38 -8.53 -12.24
C PHE A 164 5.88 -8.45 -11.98
N ASN A 165 5.38 -7.24 -12.02
CA ASN A 165 3.97 -6.94 -11.87
C ASN A 165 3.59 -5.77 -12.76
N TYR A 166 2.39 -5.79 -13.31
CA TYR A 166 1.80 -4.62 -13.91
C TYR A 166 0.35 -4.46 -13.49
N ARG A 167 -0.01 -3.22 -13.34
CA ARG A 167 -1.34 -2.74 -13.05
C ARG A 167 -1.74 -1.76 -14.13
N TRP A 168 -2.98 -1.79 -14.54
CA TRP A 168 -3.53 -0.75 -15.38
C TRP A 168 -4.84 -0.20 -14.80
N VAL A 169 -5.11 1.06 -15.11
CA VAL A 169 -6.32 1.78 -14.72
C VAL A 169 -6.85 2.49 -15.96
N TRP A 170 -8.08 2.27 -16.29
CA TRP A 170 -8.74 2.97 -17.39
C TRP A 170 -9.97 3.70 -16.87
N THR A 171 -9.91 5.04 -16.92
CA THR A 171 -10.97 5.93 -16.45
C THR A 171 -11.55 6.71 -17.61
N ASN A 172 -12.86 6.72 -17.72
CA ASN A 172 -13.60 7.53 -18.69
C ASN A 172 -14.54 8.45 -17.93
N THR A 173 -14.57 9.73 -18.27
CA THR A 173 -15.42 10.72 -17.62
C THR A 173 -16.13 11.59 -18.64
N LEU A 174 -17.37 11.92 -18.36
CA LEU A 174 -18.15 12.93 -19.06
C LEU A 174 -18.51 14.01 -18.03
N SER A 175 -17.98 15.21 -18.22
CA SER A 175 -18.20 16.35 -17.34
C SER A 175 -19.01 17.43 -18.04
N PHE A 176 -19.99 17.96 -17.31
CA PHE A 176 -20.77 19.12 -17.74
C PHE A 176 -20.67 20.22 -16.69
N SER A 177 -20.28 21.42 -17.11
CA SER A 177 -20.13 22.57 -16.22
C SER A 177 -20.79 23.79 -16.87
N ARG A 178 -21.72 24.39 -16.14
CA ARG A 178 -22.41 25.60 -16.64
C ARG A 178 -22.95 26.46 -15.52
N THR A 179 -22.87 27.77 -15.70
CA THR A 179 -23.53 28.75 -14.86
C THR A 179 -24.75 29.31 -15.62
N PHE A 180 -25.92 29.32 -14.99
CA PHE A 180 -27.16 29.82 -15.53
C PHE A 180 -27.55 31.11 -14.82
N ASN A 181 -27.90 32.12 -15.56
CA ASN A 181 -28.35 33.44 -15.07
C ASN A 181 -27.37 34.06 -14.01
N GLU A 182 -26.09 33.71 -14.08
CA GLU A 182 -25.05 34.17 -13.15
C GLU A 182 -25.29 33.80 -11.66
N ILE A 183 -26.33 33.02 -11.35
CA ILE A 183 -26.73 32.67 -9.97
C ILE A 183 -26.81 31.17 -9.69
N HIS A 184 -26.89 30.33 -10.74
CA HIS A 184 -26.95 28.88 -10.58
C HIS A 184 -25.70 28.25 -11.20
N SER A 185 -24.79 27.72 -10.43
CA SER A 185 -23.67 26.95 -10.91
C SER A 185 -23.99 25.45 -10.81
N LEU A 186 -23.78 24.72 -11.90
CA LEU A 186 -24.03 23.28 -11.96
C LEU A 186 -22.83 22.58 -12.60
N ASN A 187 -22.25 21.61 -11.86
CA ASN A 187 -21.23 20.71 -12.38
C ASN A 187 -21.72 19.27 -12.21
N ILE A 188 -21.74 18.52 -13.31
CA ILE A 188 -22.10 17.10 -13.31
C ILE A 188 -20.91 16.32 -13.85
N LEU A 189 -20.54 15.25 -13.19
CA LEU A 189 -19.52 14.29 -13.63
C LEU A 189 -20.11 12.89 -13.62
N LEU A 190 -20.06 12.22 -14.76
CA LEU A 190 -20.34 10.79 -14.89
C LEU A 190 -19.05 10.08 -15.24
N GLY A 191 -18.81 8.91 -14.69
CA GLY A 191 -17.58 8.20 -14.99
C GLY A 191 -17.66 6.70 -14.82
N THR A 192 -16.72 6.03 -15.49
CA THR A 192 -16.42 4.62 -15.32
C THR A 192 -14.93 4.45 -15.06
N GLU A 193 -14.59 3.47 -14.27
CA GLU A 193 -13.21 3.10 -13.96
C GLU A 193 -13.04 1.60 -13.97
N ALA A 194 -12.04 1.12 -14.68
CA ALA A 194 -11.65 -0.29 -14.68
C ALA A 194 -10.20 -0.40 -14.22
N ILE A 195 -9.94 -1.34 -13.31
CA ILE A 195 -8.62 -1.62 -12.76
C ILE A 195 -8.35 -3.10 -12.89
N ARG A 196 -7.15 -3.47 -13.33
CA ARG A 196 -6.57 -4.80 -13.11
C ARG A 196 -5.20 -4.66 -12.48
N ASP A 197 -4.95 -5.46 -11.48
CA ASP A 197 -3.71 -5.48 -10.72
C ASP A 197 -3.27 -6.92 -10.47
N GLY A 198 -2.02 -7.10 -10.05
CA GLY A 198 -1.47 -8.43 -9.80
C GLY A 198 -1.13 -9.21 -11.07
N LEU A 199 -1.07 -8.55 -12.23
CA LEU A 199 -0.76 -9.17 -13.51
C LEU A 199 0.74 -9.42 -13.63
N GLY A 200 1.22 -10.56 -13.15
CA GLY A 200 2.63 -10.88 -13.19
C GLY A 200 2.99 -12.17 -12.49
N ARG A 201 4.30 -12.33 -12.27
CA ARG A 201 4.87 -13.53 -11.66
C ARG A 201 6.04 -13.21 -10.76
N SER A 202 6.27 -14.09 -9.79
CA SER A 202 7.57 -14.25 -9.16
C SER A 202 8.22 -15.57 -9.57
N LEU A 203 9.53 -15.49 -9.82
CA LEU A 203 10.41 -16.61 -10.13
C LEU A 203 11.56 -16.58 -9.14
N ASN A 204 11.84 -17.71 -8.53
CA ASN A 204 12.94 -17.84 -7.59
C ASN A 204 13.66 -19.16 -7.83
N ALA A 205 14.99 -19.13 -7.76
CA ALA A 205 15.78 -20.34 -7.83
C ALA A 205 17.01 -20.26 -6.93
N ARG A 206 17.43 -21.39 -6.42
CA ARG A 206 18.64 -21.53 -5.60
C ARG A 206 19.40 -22.79 -5.96
N ARG A 207 20.75 -22.67 -5.96
CA ARG A 207 21.70 -23.76 -6.09
C ARG A 207 22.73 -23.64 -4.99
N TYR A 208 23.39 -24.72 -4.68
CA TYR A 208 24.36 -24.89 -3.60
C TYR A 208 25.70 -25.37 -4.13
N ASN A 209 26.73 -25.35 -3.26
CA ASN A 209 28.06 -25.93 -3.47
C ASN A 209 28.79 -25.36 -4.69
N TYR A 210 28.97 -24.04 -4.70
CA TYR A 210 29.77 -23.34 -5.71
C TYR A 210 31.26 -23.51 -5.42
N LEU A 211 32.04 -23.98 -6.41
CA LEU A 211 33.49 -24.11 -6.30
C LEU A 211 34.23 -22.77 -6.21
N PHE A 212 33.71 -21.74 -6.86
CA PHE A 212 34.35 -20.43 -6.99
C PHE A 212 33.45 -19.33 -6.44
N GLU A 213 33.22 -19.34 -5.12
CA GLU A 213 32.29 -18.40 -4.46
C GLU A 213 32.78 -16.93 -4.46
N ASP A 214 34.05 -16.68 -4.78
CA ASP A 214 34.64 -15.34 -4.86
C ASP A 214 34.72 -14.80 -6.31
N ASN A 215 34.36 -15.58 -7.31
CA ASN A 215 34.38 -15.18 -8.68
C ASN A 215 32.98 -14.81 -9.20
N THR A 216 32.69 -13.53 -9.32
CA THR A 216 31.38 -13.05 -9.78
C THR A 216 30.97 -13.53 -11.17
N ASN A 217 31.92 -13.94 -12.03
CA ASN A 217 31.62 -14.53 -13.35
C ASN A 217 30.96 -15.90 -13.25
N THR A 218 31.04 -16.56 -12.10
CA THR A 218 30.41 -17.86 -11.83
C THR A 218 29.05 -17.73 -11.11
N TYR A 219 28.55 -16.50 -10.89
CA TYR A 219 27.27 -16.26 -10.24
C TYR A 219 26.09 -16.50 -11.18
N THR A 220 25.91 -17.76 -11.54
CA THR A 220 24.78 -18.25 -12.32
C THR A 220 24.27 -19.55 -11.71
N LEU A 221 22.99 -19.85 -11.90
CA LEU A 221 22.38 -21.09 -11.36
C LEU A 221 23.05 -22.36 -11.90
N ASP A 222 23.54 -22.35 -13.13
CA ASP A 222 24.14 -23.52 -13.78
C ASP A 222 25.52 -23.92 -13.22
N MET A 223 26.17 -23.02 -12.49
CA MET A 223 27.49 -23.28 -11.86
C MET A 223 27.39 -23.95 -10.50
N GLY A 224 26.21 -24.02 -9.92
CA GLY A 224 25.96 -24.74 -8.67
C GLY A 224 25.53 -26.18 -8.91
N GLU A 225 25.59 -27.00 -7.87
CA GLU A 225 25.19 -28.41 -7.94
C GLU A 225 23.68 -28.56 -8.20
N ASN A 226 23.35 -29.46 -9.11
CA ASN A 226 21.99 -29.85 -9.40
C ASN A 226 21.57 -31.09 -8.56
N ASN A 227 21.51 -30.92 -7.26
CA ASN A 227 21.19 -31.97 -6.30
C ASN A 227 19.77 -31.78 -5.68
N SER A 228 19.43 -32.64 -4.71
CA SER A 228 18.11 -32.61 -4.04
C SER A 228 17.83 -31.34 -3.24
N GLN A 229 18.84 -30.57 -2.88
CA GLN A 229 18.69 -29.32 -2.13
C GLN A 229 18.29 -28.12 -3.02
N ARG A 230 18.41 -28.25 -4.35
CA ARG A 230 17.98 -27.21 -5.27
C ARG A 230 16.54 -26.80 -5.04
N THR A 231 16.28 -25.51 -5.12
CA THR A 231 14.91 -24.99 -5.07
C THR A 231 14.59 -24.20 -6.34
N ASN A 232 13.39 -24.39 -6.85
CA ASN A 232 12.82 -23.54 -7.89
C ASN A 232 11.38 -23.29 -7.52
N SER A 233 10.92 -22.08 -7.68
CA SER A 233 9.51 -21.73 -7.50
C SER A 233 9.06 -20.71 -8.53
N SER A 234 7.81 -20.82 -8.93
CA SER A 234 7.15 -19.86 -9.78
C SER A 234 5.71 -19.71 -9.32
N THR A 235 5.31 -18.50 -9.04
CA THR A 235 3.95 -18.19 -8.62
C THR A 235 3.38 -17.02 -9.40
N TYR A 236 2.08 -17.06 -9.69
CA TYR A 236 1.36 -15.89 -10.16
C TYR A 236 1.17 -14.91 -9.00
N ASN A 237 1.20 -13.62 -9.30
CA ASN A 237 0.77 -12.62 -8.35
C ASN A 237 -0.74 -12.74 -8.15
N GLY A 238 -1.25 -12.30 -7.01
CA GLY A 238 -2.69 -12.35 -6.73
C GLY A 238 -3.47 -11.37 -7.60
N GLU A 239 -3.84 -11.79 -8.82
CA GLU A 239 -4.61 -10.95 -9.76
C GLU A 239 -5.99 -10.63 -9.22
N PHE A 240 -6.38 -9.35 -9.31
CA PHE A 240 -7.75 -8.93 -9.08
C PHE A 240 -8.18 -7.85 -10.08
N ALA A 241 -9.50 -7.71 -10.24
CA ALA A 241 -10.12 -6.71 -11.09
C ALA A 241 -11.16 -5.92 -10.29
N LEU A 242 -11.25 -4.62 -10.58
CA LEU A 242 -12.28 -3.73 -10.07
C LEU A 242 -12.91 -2.97 -11.24
N PHE A 243 -14.24 -2.87 -11.23
CA PHE A 243 -14.99 -2.04 -12.16
C PHE A 243 -15.96 -1.17 -11.38
N GLY A 244 -15.85 0.15 -11.57
CA GLY A 244 -16.68 1.16 -10.92
C GLY A 244 -17.41 2.06 -11.90
N MET A 245 -18.61 2.46 -11.52
CA MET A 245 -19.36 3.54 -12.16
C MET A 245 -19.66 4.59 -11.09
N PHE A 246 -19.53 5.85 -11.44
CA PHE A 246 -19.79 6.94 -10.50
C PHE A 246 -20.47 8.13 -11.16
N ALA A 247 -21.23 8.83 -10.36
CA ALA A 247 -21.84 10.10 -10.72
C ALA A 247 -21.64 11.10 -9.58
N ARG A 248 -21.36 12.34 -9.93
CA ARG A 248 -21.28 13.48 -9.02
C ARG A 248 -22.05 14.65 -9.60
N ALA A 249 -22.77 15.37 -8.75
CA ALA A 249 -23.42 16.62 -9.06
C ALA A 249 -23.08 17.65 -7.98
N ASP A 250 -22.53 18.78 -8.40
CA ASP A 250 -22.30 19.95 -7.55
C ASP A 250 -23.23 21.07 -8.01
N TYR A 251 -23.98 21.63 -7.09
CA TYR A 251 -24.90 22.73 -7.34
C TYR A 251 -24.62 23.88 -6.38
N GLY A 252 -24.49 25.07 -6.91
CA GLY A 252 -24.36 26.31 -6.16
C GLY A 252 -25.46 27.29 -6.52
N TYR A 253 -26.07 27.89 -5.52
CA TYR A 253 -27.03 28.97 -5.68
C TYR A 253 -26.48 30.28 -5.09
N LYS A 254 -26.22 31.27 -5.94
CA LYS A 254 -25.64 32.58 -5.58
C LYS A 254 -24.34 32.47 -4.77
N ASP A 255 -23.58 31.39 -4.94
CA ASP A 255 -22.42 31.02 -4.13
C ASP A 255 -22.66 30.99 -2.61
N LYS A 256 -23.93 31.04 -2.18
CA LYS A 256 -24.35 30.98 -0.77
C LYS A 256 -24.68 29.57 -0.33
N TYR A 257 -25.48 28.87 -1.13
CA TYR A 257 -25.95 27.51 -0.83
C TYR A 257 -25.26 26.56 -1.78
N LEU A 258 -24.50 25.63 -1.22
CA LEU A 258 -23.71 24.66 -1.94
C LEU A 258 -24.22 23.26 -1.62
N LEU A 259 -24.45 22.45 -2.61
CA LEU A 259 -24.89 21.05 -2.47
C LEU A 259 -24.07 20.16 -3.39
N THR A 260 -23.50 19.10 -2.83
CA THR A 260 -22.81 18.05 -3.59
C THR A 260 -23.45 16.70 -3.31
N GLY A 261 -23.79 15.96 -4.38
CA GLY A 261 -24.22 14.58 -4.30
C GLY A 261 -23.28 13.67 -5.09
N ILE A 262 -22.89 12.54 -4.51
CA ILE A 262 -22.02 11.54 -5.14
C ILE A 262 -22.66 10.17 -4.95
N ILE A 263 -22.64 9.36 -6.00
CA ILE A 263 -22.94 7.93 -5.91
C ILE A 263 -21.87 7.15 -6.68
N ARG A 264 -21.34 6.10 -6.07
CA ARG A 264 -20.39 5.20 -6.70
C ARG A 264 -20.84 3.75 -6.48
N ARG A 265 -20.79 2.95 -7.56
CA ARG A 265 -21.01 1.50 -7.50
C ARG A 265 -19.76 0.81 -8.01
N ASP A 266 -19.13 0.02 -7.15
CA ASP A 266 -17.92 -0.73 -7.47
C ASP A 266 -18.16 -2.23 -7.36
N GLY A 267 -17.58 -2.98 -8.28
CA GLY A 267 -17.51 -4.44 -8.25
C GLY A 267 -16.09 -4.93 -8.22
N VAL A 268 -15.78 -5.89 -7.34
CA VAL A 268 -14.44 -6.45 -7.17
C VAL A 268 -14.43 -7.96 -7.37
N SER A 269 -13.43 -8.50 -8.05
CA SER A 269 -13.32 -9.94 -8.35
C SER A 269 -12.99 -10.82 -7.14
N ARG A 270 -12.58 -10.23 -6.02
CA ARG A 270 -12.19 -10.95 -4.78
C ARG A 270 -13.39 -11.57 -4.04
N PHE A 271 -14.60 -11.09 -4.30
CA PHE A 271 -15.83 -11.54 -3.65
C PHE A 271 -16.69 -12.38 -4.59
N SER A 272 -17.56 -13.21 -4.02
CA SER A 272 -18.52 -14.01 -4.76
C SER A 272 -19.47 -13.13 -5.61
N GLU A 273 -20.11 -13.71 -6.59
CA GLU A 273 -21.00 -12.98 -7.51
C GLU A 273 -22.10 -12.21 -6.78
N SER A 274 -22.70 -12.80 -5.74
CA SER A 274 -23.75 -12.18 -4.92
C SER A 274 -23.29 -10.95 -4.13
N ASN A 275 -22.04 -10.92 -3.71
CA ASN A 275 -21.47 -9.89 -2.83
C ASN A 275 -20.45 -8.97 -3.51
N ARG A 276 -20.25 -9.17 -4.81
CA ARG A 276 -19.23 -8.48 -5.61
C ARG A 276 -19.40 -6.97 -5.64
N TYR A 277 -20.63 -6.49 -5.66
CA TYR A 277 -20.93 -5.07 -5.84
C TYR A 277 -21.27 -4.36 -4.55
N GLY A 278 -20.62 -3.19 -4.33
CA GLY A 278 -20.94 -2.23 -3.29
C GLY A 278 -21.47 -0.91 -3.87
N VAL A 279 -22.34 -0.22 -3.14
CA VAL A 279 -22.85 1.11 -3.50
C VAL A 279 -22.53 2.10 -2.39
N PHE A 280 -21.92 3.22 -2.76
CA PHE A 280 -21.31 4.19 -1.86
C PHE A 280 -21.84 5.59 -2.15
N PRO A 281 -22.97 5.98 -1.52
CA PRO A 281 -23.53 7.33 -1.65
C PRO A 281 -22.82 8.32 -0.72
N SER A 282 -22.76 9.59 -1.14
CA SER A 282 -22.32 10.70 -0.31
C SER A 282 -23.11 11.96 -0.66
N ILE A 283 -23.41 12.76 0.35
CA ILE A 283 -24.05 14.07 0.20
C ILE A 283 -23.37 15.07 1.14
N SER A 284 -23.16 16.28 0.66
CA SER A 284 -22.69 17.37 1.49
C SER A 284 -23.41 18.68 1.16
N ALA A 285 -23.64 19.49 2.16
CA ALA A 285 -24.23 20.82 2.04
C ALA A 285 -23.31 21.86 2.71
N GLY A 286 -23.21 23.02 2.12
CA GLY A 286 -22.50 24.18 2.62
C GLY A 286 -23.38 25.43 2.55
N TRP A 287 -23.37 26.22 3.62
CA TRP A 287 -24.06 27.50 3.68
C TRP A 287 -23.06 28.60 4.05
N ARG A 288 -22.80 29.51 3.11
CA ARG A 288 -22.01 30.70 3.36
C ARG A 288 -22.90 31.76 4.02
N MET A 289 -22.97 31.71 5.34
CA MET A 289 -23.85 32.53 6.14
C MET A 289 -23.44 34.01 6.07
N SER A 290 -22.15 34.31 5.90
CA SER A 290 -21.62 35.65 5.71
C SER A 290 -22.21 36.38 4.49
N GLU A 291 -22.69 35.62 3.47
CA GLU A 291 -23.29 36.24 2.27
C GLU A 291 -24.80 36.57 2.44
N GLU A 292 -25.37 36.32 3.60
CA GLU A 292 -26.75 36.65 3.88
C GLU A 292 -26.95 38.12 4.23
N ALA A 293 -28.11 38.70 3.86
CA ALA A 293 -28.41 40.08 4.09
C ALA A 293 -28.40 40.47 5.59
N PHE A 294 -28.81 39.56 6.46
CA PHE A 294 -28.79 39.80 7.93
C PHE A 294 -27.37 39.84 8.52
N MET A 295 -26.35 39.36 7.81
CA MET A 295 -24.94 39.38 8.20
C MET A 295 -24.21 40.65 7.68
N GLU A 296 -24.87 41.45 6.87
CA GLU A 296 -24.26 42.69 6.31
C GLU A 296 -23.62 43.62 7.36
N PRO A 297 -24.19 43.82 8.56
CA PRO A 297 -23.57 44.65 9.60
C PRO A 297 -22.29 44.06 10.18
N SER A 298 -22.00 42.78 9.96
CA SER A 298 -20.78 42.11 10.47
C SER A 298 -19.62 42.11 9.49
N ARG A 299 -19.80 42.58 8.25
CA ARG A 299 -18.78 42.56 7.19
C ARG A 299 -17.51 43.37 7.49
N ASP A 300 -17.58 44.32 8.42
CA ASP A 300 -16.41 45.11 8.81
C ASP A 300 -15.35 44.29 9.56
N TRP A 301 -15.76 43.17 10.15
CA TRP A 301 -14.86 42.33 10.96
C TRP A 301 -14.92 40.81 10.60
N LEU A 302 -16.00 40.38 9.96
CA LEU A 302 -16.23 39.00 9.54
C LEU A 302 -16.21 38.90 8.00
N ASP A 303 -15.14 38.35 7.44
CA ASP A 303 -14.95 38.23 5.98
C ASP A 303 -15.71 37.05 5.40
N ASP A 304 -15.67 35.90 6.07
CA ASP A 304 -16.41 34.68 5.63
C ASP A 304 -16.85 33.89 6.86
N LEU A 305 -18.05 33.33 6.77
CA LEU A 305 -18.58 32.38 7.74
C LEU A 305 -19.37 31.31 6.97
N LYS A 306 -18.87 30.09 7.03
CA LYS A 306 -19.46 28.94 6.32
C LYS A 306 -19.75 27.79 7.27
N ILE A 307 -20.97 27.31 7.25
CA ILE A 307 -21.41 26.08 7.91
C ILE A 307 -21.43 24.97 6.86
N ARG A 308 -20.94 23.81 7.20
CA ARG A 308 -20.93 22.63 6.34
C ARG A 308 -21.39 21.39 7.09
N ALA A 309 -22.11 20.52 6.39
CA ALA A 309 -22.54 19.22 6.86
C ALA A 309 -22.34 18.18 5.76
N GLY A 310 -21.90 16.99 6.14
CA GLY A 310 -21.66 15.92 5.21
C GLY A 310 -22.05 14.56 5.78
N TYR A 311 -22.54 13.70 4.90
CA TYR A 311 -22.72 12.28 5.14
C TYR A 311 -22.13 11.52 3.97
N GLY A 312 -21.33 10.50 4.24
CA GLY A 312 -20.73 9.68 3.21
C GLY A 312 -20.59 8.21 3.63
N VAL A 313 -20.64 7.35 2.63
CA VAL A 313 -20.37 5.92 2.78
C VAL A 313 -19.21 5.58 1.87
N THR A 314 -18.18 4.91 2.41
CA THR A 314 -17.07 4.35 1.66
C THR A 314 -16.96 2.86 1.88
N GLY A 315 -16.46 2.13 0.89
CA GLY A 315 -16.23 0.69 0.96
C GLY A 315 -14.75 0.34 0.94
N ASN A 316 -14.39 -0.74 1.64
CA ASN A 316 -13.09 -1.36 1.56
C ASN A 316 -13.26 -2.84 1.16
N SER A 317 -12.49 -3.29 0.18
CA SER A 317 -12.45 -4.68 -0.31
C SER A 317 -11.04 -5.29 -0.21
N GLU A 318 -10.11 -4.58 0.47
CA GLU A 318 -8.73 -5.04 0.56
C GLU A 318 -8.62 -6.24 1.49
N ILE A 319 -8.26 -7.36 0.87
CA ILE A 319 -7.83 -8.60 1.53
C ILE A 319 -6.59 -9.11 0.77
N PRO A 320 -5.60 -9.71 1.44
CA PRO A 320 -4.35 -10.15 0.80
C PRO A 320 -4.49 -11.41 -0.05
N VAL A 321 -5.70 -11.79 -0.45
CA VAL A 321 -5.99 -12.95 -1.28
C VAL A 321 -6.77 -12.53 -2.52
N ALA A 322 -6.47 -13.17 -3.65
CA ALA A 322 -7.14 -12.87 -4.92
C ALA A 322 -8.58 -13.39 -4.97
N THR A 323 -8.84 -14.52 -4.31
CA THR A 323 -10.15 -15.18 -4.27
C THR A 323 -10.42 -15.69 -2.86
N ASN A 324 -11.36 -15.07 -2.17
CA ASN A 324 -11.72 -15.51 -0.81
C ASN A 324 -12.94 -16.45 -0.81
N PHE A 325 -13.66 -16.54 -1.91
CA PHE A 325 -14.89 -17.33 -2.02
C PHE A 325 -14.67 -18.79 -2.44
N ALA A 326 -13.46 -19.14 -2.87
CA ALA A 326 -13.14 -20.49 -3.37
C ALA A 326 -12.31 -21.27 -2.36
N ASN A 327 -12.60 -22.55 -2.22
CA ASN A 327 -11.72 -23.50 -1.53
C ASN A 327 -10.42 -23.65 -2.31
N LEU A 328 -9.29 -23.48 -1.63
CA LEU A 328 -7.97 -23.63 -2.22
C LEU A 328 -7.37 -24.98 -1.78
N PHE A 329 -6.78 -25.68 -2.74
CA PHE A 329 -6.12 -26.96 -2.51
C PHE A 329 -4.62 -26.82 -2.78
N THR A 330 -3.83 -27.57 -2.05
CA THR A 330 -2.38 -27.63 -2.23
C THR A 330 -1.89 -29.07 -2.21
N THR A 331 -0.71 -29.28 -2.81
CA THR A 331 0.06 -30.52 -2.69
C THR A 331 1.28 -30.25 -1.83
N SER A 332 1.71 -31.24 -1.07
CA SER A 332 2.95 -31.17 -0.29
C SER A 332 3.53 -32.57 -0.13
N THR A 333 4.81 -32.72 -0.40
CA THR A 333 5.52 -33.99 -0.21
C THR A 333 5.51 -34.46 1.25
N SER A 334 5.29 -33.54 2.21
CA SER A 334 5.27 -33.88 3.64
C SER A 334 3.88 -34.24 4.17
N TYR A 335 2.80 -33.80 3.49
CA TYR A 335 1.45 -33.88 4.09
C TYR A 335 0.37 -34.45 3.18
N THR A 336 0.66 -34.64 1.87
CA THR A 336 -0.36 -35.08 0.90
C THR A 336 0.02 -36.34 0.14
N ASN A 337 1.17 -36.92 0.45
CA ASN A 337 1.60 -38.15 -0.16
C ASN A 337 1.11 -39.38 0.62
N TYR A 338 0.72 -40.42 -0.10
CA TYR A 338 0.32 -41.71 0.46
C TYR A 338 0.83 -42.85 -0.42
N ASP A 339 1.38 -43.87 0.22
CA ASP A 339 1.76 -45.10 -0.48
C ASP A 339 0.52 -45.97 -0.72
N MET A 340 -0.05 -45.86 -1.93
CA MET A 340 -1.22 -46.64 -2.34
C MET A 340 -0.95 -48.13 -2.49
N THR A 341 0.33 -48.52 -2.58
CA THR A 341 0.73 -49.95 -2.77
C THR A 341 1.03 -50.64 -1.45
N GLY A 342 1.28 -49.89 -0.40
CA GLY A 342 1.73 -50.43 0.90
C GLY A 342 3.16 -50.96 0.92
N ALA A 343 3.96 -50.64 -0.10
CA ALA A 343 5.33 -51.13 -0.24
C ALA A 343 6.38 -50.15 0.31
N ASN A 344 5.99 -49.05 0.91
CA ASN A 344 6.83 -47.94 1.45
C ASN A 344 7.83 -47.33 0.44
N ASN A 345 7.59 -47.47 -0.85
CA ASN A 345 8.48 -46.98 -1.90
C ASN A 345 7.74 -46.40 -3.13
N SER A 346 6.42 -46.23 -3.06
CA SER A 346 5.56 -45.79 -4.16
C SER A 346 4.57 -44.72 -3.68
N GLU A 347 5.11 -43.60 -3.24
CA GLU A 347 4.28 -42.47 -2.79
C GLU A 347 3.53 -41.84 -3.96
N THR A 348 2.22 -41.74 -3.84
CA THR A 348 1.36 -41.02 -4.77
C THR A 348 0.98 -39.67 -4.19
N THR A 349 1.20 -38.62 -4.96
CA THR A 349 0.89 -37.25 -4.56
C THR A 349 -0.63 -37.03 -4.58
N GLY A 350 -1.16 -36.63 -3.44
CA GLY A 350 -2.56 -36.21 -3.28
C GLY A 350 -2.71 -34.71 -3.14
N PHE A 351 -3.92 -34.31 -2.79
CA PHE A 351 -4.28 -32.93 -2.53
C PHE A 351 -4.93 -32.81 -1.16
N ARG A 352 -4.65 -31.72 -0.47
CA ARG A 352 -5.40 -31.33 0.74
C ARG A 352 -5.98 -29.94 0.59
N LEU A 353 -7.05 -29.66 1.30
CA LEU A 353 -7.60 -28.32 1.43
C LEU A 353 -6.57 -27.44 2.18
N SER A 354 -6.12 -26.36 1.54
CA SER A 354 -5.17 -25.40 2.13
C SER A 354 -5.86 -24.21 2.78
N THR A 355 -7.00 -23.79 2.21
CA THR A 355 -7.78 -22.66 2.76
C THR A 355 -9.25 -22.86 2.44
N TYR A 356 -10.09 -22.65 3.43
CA TYR A 356 -11.54 -22.63 3.25
C TYR A 356 -11.95 -21.38 2.49
N GLY A 357 -12.89 -21.51 1.55
CA GLY A 357 -13.55 -20.39 0.90
C GLY A 357 -14.70 -19.85 1.72
N ASN A 358 -14.97 -18.55 1.59
CA ASN A 358 -16.14 -17.90 2.18
C ASN A 358 -16.90 -17.10 1.12
N THR A 359 -18.06 -17.61 0.71
CA THR A 359 -18.92 -16.97 -0.30
C THR A 359 -19.66 -15.74 0.24
N ASP A 360 -19.78 -15.61 1.57
CA ASP A 360 -20.56 -14.56 2.23
C ASP A 360 -19.75 -13.26 2.45
N THR A 361 -18.45 -13.30 2.13
CA THR A 361 -17.59 -12.14 2.25
C THR A 361 -18.08 -10.99 1.35
N LYS A 362 -18.23 -9.82 1.94
CA LYS A 362 -18.72 -8.59 1.31
C LYS A 362 -17.87 -7.39 1.69
N TRP A 363 -18.18 -6.25 1.10
CA TRP A 363 -17.53 -4.98 1.37
C TRP A 363 -17.59 -4.59 2.86
N GLU A 364 -16.46 -4.22 3.42
CA GLU A 364 -16.40 -3.45 4.66
C GLU A 364 -16.92 -2.05 4.40
N MET A 365 -17.81 -1.54 5.25
CA MET A 365 -18.52 -0.27 5.04
C MET A 365 -18.17 0.72 6.14
N THR A 366 -17.69 1.89 5.71
CA THR A 366 -17.47 3.02 6.62
C THR A 366 -18.50 4.11 6.33
N LYS A 367 -19.31 4.44 7.34
CA LYS A 367 -20.27 5.55 7.34
C LYS A 367 -19.72 6.69 8.16
N MET A 368 -19.71 7.90 7.59
CA MET A 368 -19.18 9.09 8.23
C MET A 368 -20.20 10.22 8.19
N VAL A 369 -20.40 10.88 9.31
CA VAL A 369 -21.07 12.18 9.42
C VAL A 369 -20.04 13.19 9.87
N ASN A 370 -20.01 14.36 9.25
CA ASN A 370 -19.22 15.48 9.71
C ASN A 370 -20.01 16.79 9.69
N LEU A 371 -19.73 17.66 10.65
CA LEU A 371 -20.24 19.02 10.77
C LEU A 371 -19.05 19.96 10.92
N GLY A 372 -19.01 21.00 10.11
CA GLY A 372 -17.89 21.93 10.09
C GLY A 372 -18.34 23.38 10.11
N LEU A 373 -17.48 24.21 10.68
CA LEU A 373 -17.59 25.66 10.69
C LEU A 373 -16.26 26.24 10.22
N ASP A 374 -16.28 27.06 9.19
CA ASP A 374 -15.12 27.81 8.71
C ASP A 374 -15.40 29.30 8.89
N ALA A 375 -14.44 30.03 9.44
CA ALA A 375 -14.58 31.49 9.68
C ALA A 375 -13.28 32.24 9.37
N THR A 376 -13.43 33.42 8.75
CA THR A 376 -12.31 34.32 8.44
C THR A 376 -12.69 35.73 8.90
N PHE A 377 -11.74 36.40 9.50
CA PHE A 377 -11.96 37.72 10.14
C PHE A 377 -10.86 38.70 9.77
N GLN A 378 -11.21 40.00 9.84
CA GLN A 378 -10.28 41.12 9.76
C GLN A 378 -9.41 41.15 8.51
N ASN A 379 -10.04 41.00 7.34
CA ASN A 379 -9.38 40.95 6.02
C ASN A 379 -8.36 39.81 5.93
N GLY A 380 -8.73 38.61 6.41
CA GLY A 380 -7.90 37.41 6.34
C GLY A 380 -6.80 37.32 7.38
N LYS A 381 -6.73 38.23 8.37
CA LYS A 381 -5.74 38.15 9.44
C LYS A 381 -5.95 36.98 10.38
N LEU A 382 -7.20 36.67 10.67
CA LEU A 382 -7.62 35.55 11.49
C LEU A 382 -8.42 34.59 10.64
N SER A 383 -8.08 33.30 10.66
CA SER A 383 -8.93 32.27 10.10
C SER A 383 -8.95 31.04 11.01
N GLY A 384 -10.07 30.35 11.02
CA GLY A 384 -10.22 29.13 11.80
C GLY A 384 -11.21 28.17 11.16
N SER A 385 -11.01 26.90 11.44
CA SER A 385 -11.97 25.86 11.12
C SER A 385 -12.17 24.95 12.33
N PHE A 386 -13.39 24.55 12.54
CA PHE A 386 -13.76 23.53 13.50
C PHE A 386 -14.56 22.45 12.78
N GLU A 387 -14.18 21.19 12.99
CA GLU A 387 -14.88 20.05 12.41
C GLU A 387 -15.15 19.02 13.51
N TRP A 388 -16.39 18.59 13.66
CA TRP A 388 -16.78 17.46 14.45
C TRP A 388 -17.19 16.32 13.52
N TYR A 389 -16.74 15.09 13.82
CA TYR A 389 -17.07 13.93 13.02
C TYR A 389 -17.36 12.69 13.87
N THR A 390 -18.15 11.80 13.29
CA THR A 390 -18.29 10.41 13.75
C THR A 390 -18.18 9.49 12.55
N LYS A 391 -17.33 8.47 12.68
CA LYS A 391 -17.01 7.48 11.65
C LYS A 391 -17.27 6.10 12.23
N LYS A 392 -18.22 5.34 11.65
CA LYS A 392 -18.49 3.95 12.00
C LYS A 392 -18.06 3.04 10.86
N THR A 393 -17.10 2.16 11.11
CA THR A 393 -16.69 1.08 10.20
C THR A 393 -17.36 -0.20 10.65
N SER A 394 -18.13 -0.84 9.76
CA SER A 394 -18.89 -2.05 10.00
C SER A 394 -18.53 -3.15 9.02
N ASN A 395 -18.74 -4.40 9.40
CA ASN A 395 -18.37 -5.57 8.61
C ASN A 395 -16.86 -5.57 8.27
N MET A 396 -15.99 -5.29 9.23
CA MET A 396 -14.54 -5.28 9.02
C MET A 396 -14.07 -6.62 8.46
N LEU A 397 -13.14 -6.56 7.53
CA LEU A 397 -12.54 -7.74 6.89
C LEU A 397 -11.38 -8.24 7.76
N ILE A 398 -11.61 -9.34 8.46
CA ILE A 398 -10.61 -9.99 9.32
C ILE A 398 -10.44 -11.45 8.92
N GLN A 399 -9.26 -12.02 9.15
CA GLN A 399 -9.05 -13.45 8.99
C GLN A 399 -9.69 -14.18 10.17
N ALA A 400 -10.57 -15.14 9.89
CA ALA A 400 -11.24 -15.94 10.93
C ALA A 400 -10.20 -16.76 11.72
N ALA A 401 -10.37 -16.82 13.05
CA ALA A 401 -9.62 -17.76 13.87
C ALA A 401 -10.43 -19.07 13.96
N TYR A 402 -9.94 -20.14 13.35
CA TYR A 402 -10.54 -21.47 13.51
C TYR A 402 -9.83 -22.24 14.59
N THR A 403 -10.60 -23.04 15.34
CA THR A 403 -10.04 -23.98 16.31
C THR A 403 -9.29 -25.10 15.57
N SER A 404 -8.29 -25.70 16.20
CA SER A 404 -7.56 -26.86 15.67
C SER A 404 -8.47 -28.06 15.33
N MET A 405 -9.69 -28.10 15.85
CA MET A 405 -10.71 -29.12 15.49
C MET A 405 -11.20 -28.98 14.03
N ALA A 406 -11.05 -27.82 13.40
CA ALA A 406 -11.37 -27.62 11.98
C ALA A 406 -10.28 -28.17 11.04
N GLY A 407 -9.20 -28.70 11.58
CA GLY A 407 -8.05 -29.21 10.84
C GLY A 407 -6.98 -28.13 10.56
N GLU A 408 -5.95 -28.49 9.79
CA GLU A 408 -4.79 -27.61 9.50
C GLU A 408 -5.02 -26.65 8.31
N SER A 409 -6.24 -26.49 7.84
CA SER A 409 -6.54 -25.59 6.72
C SER A 409 -6.53 -24.12 7.17
N GLY A 410 -6.05 -23.25 6.29
CA GLY A 410 -6.07 -21.81 6.50
C GLY A 410 -7.50 -21.27 6.57
N SER A 411 -7.68 -20.22 7.36
CA SER A 411 -8.98 -19.56 7.57
C SER A 411 -9.26 -18.53 6.49
N PRO A 412 -10.49 -18.39 6.02
CA PRO A 412 -10.89 -17.34 5.10
C PRO A 412 -10.99 -15.98 5.80
N TYR A 413 -11.09 -14.93 5.00
CA TYR A 413 -11.52 -13.62 5.49
C TYR A 413 -13.03 -13.59 5.65
N ILE A 414 -13.48 -13.03 6.77
CA ILE A 414 -14.90 -12.86 7.13
C ILE A 414 -15.19 -11.40 7.45
N ASN A 415 -16.44 -11.01 7.33
CA ASN A 415 -16.88 -9.68 7.76
C ASN A 415 -17.28 -9.75 9.22
N PHE A 416 -16.39 -9.28 10.07
CA PHE A 416 -16.62 -9.35 11.49
C PHE A 416 -16.04 -8.14 12.22
N GLY A 417 -16.82 -7.59 13.13
CA GLY A 417 -16.41 -6.45 13.94
C GLY A 417 -16.90 -5.10 13.43
N ASP A 418 -17.21 -4.23 14.38
CA ASP A 418 -17.59 -2.84 14.16
C ASP A 418 -16.72 -1.94 15.05
N ILE A 419 -16.19 -0.86 14.48
CA ILE A 419 -15.42 0.16 15.19
C ILE A 419 -16.03 1.53 14.95
N LYS A 420 -16.05 2.37 15.97
CA LYS A 420 -16.50 3.75 15.91
C LYS A 420 -15.37 4.70 16.33
N ASN A 421 -15.19 5.74 15.55
CA ASN A 421 -14.30 6.85 15.89
C ASN A 421 -15.15 8.12 15.95
N THR A 422 -15.08 8.86 17.04
CA THR A 422 -15.72 10.18 17.18
C THR A 422 -14.68 11.17 17.63
N GLY A 423 -14.62 12.33 16.98
CA GLY A 423 -13.60 13.32 17.28
C GLY A 423 -13.95 14.70 16.78
N PHE A 424 -13.02 15.60 17.01
CA PHE A 424 -13.04 16.95 16.45
C PHE A 424 -11.63 17.37 16.04
N ASP A 425 -11.58 18.22 15.03
CA ASP A 425 -10.38 18.90 14.55
C ASP A 425 -10.63 20.41 14.63
N PHE A 426 -9.67 21.13 15.16
CA PHE A 426 -9.67 22.58 15.26
C PHE A 426 -8.38 23.13 14.65
N MET A 427 -8.52 24.09 13.75
CA MET A 427 -7.41 24.82 13.17
C MET A 427 -7.63 26.32 13.38
N PHE A 428 -6.58 27.01 13.75
CA PHE A 428 -6.57 28.44 13.92
C PHE A 428 -5.30 29.03 13.32
N ASN A 429 -5.44 30.08 12.51
CA ASN A 429 -4.33 30.81 11.93
C ASN A 429 -4.47 32.29 12.21
N TYR A 430 -3.37 32.88 12.63
CA TYR A 430 -3.25 34.35 12.76
C TYR A 430 -2.08 34.83 11.93
N ARG A 431 -2.35 35.76 11.02
CA ARG A 431 -1.32 36.37 10.17
C ARG A 431 -1.49 37.86 10.18
N ASP A 432 -0.45 38.57 10.58
CA ASP A 432 -0.44 40.05 10.57
C ASP A 432 0.94 40.58 10.21
N ARG A 433 0.97 41.80 9.71
CA ARG A 433 2.20 42.53 9.40
C ARG A 433 2.09 43.97 9.92
N LYS A 434 3.11 44.37 10.69
CA LYS A 434 3.20 45.73 11.21
C LYS A 434 4.62 46.27 10.99
N GLY A 435 4.77 47.20 10.03
CA GLY A 435 6.08 47.65 9.57
C GLY A 435 6.92 46.52 8.97
N ASP A 436 8.11 46.32 9.50
CA ASP A 436 9.04 45.27 9.06
C ASP A 436 8.78 43.92 9.71
N TRP A 437 7.88 43.84 10.69
CA TRP A 437 7.54 42.61 11.40
C TRP A 437 6.35 41.93 10.74
N ALA A 438 6.50 40.62 10.50
CA ALA A 438 5.43 39.76 10.02
C ALA A 438 5.28 38.55 10.95
N TRP A 439 4.04 38.24 11.32
CA TRP A 439 3.70 37.05 12.12
C TRP A 439 2.82 36.13 11.33
N ASP A 440 3.13 34.83 11.44
CA ASP A 440 2.30 33.75 10.93
C ASP A 440 2.26 32.66 12.00
N LEU A 441 1.14 32.57 12.72
CA LEU A 441 0.93 31.64 13.82
C LEU A 441 -0.16 30.66 13.42
N SER A 442 0.14 29.37 13.53
CA SER A 442 -0.82 28.29 13.25
C SER A 442 -0.93 27.38 14.45
N LEU A 443 -2.15 27.10 14.88
CA LEU A 443 -2.47 26.13 15.91
C LEU A 443 -3.40 25.07 15.33
N ASN A 444 -3.01 23.79 15.46
CA ASN A 444 -3.84 22.63 15.10
C ASN A 444 -4.06 21.81 16.35
N LEU A 445 -5.32 21.49 16.64
CA LEU A 445 -5.71 20.64 17.76
C LEU A 445 -6.68 19.59 17.27
N SER A 446 -6.34 18.32 17.49
CA SER A 446 -7.17 17.16 17.15
C SER A 446 -7.37 16.29 18.36
N HIS A 447 -8.60 15.83 18.54
CA HIS A 447 -8.93 14.81 19.54
C HIS A 447 -9.90 13.82 18.97
N TYR A 448 -9.66 12.53 19.24
CA TYR A 448 -10.62 11.49 18.88
C TYR A 448 -10.68 10.38 19.94
N LYS A 449 -11.82 9.73 20.01
CA LYS A 449 -12.07 8.51 20.78
C LYS A 449 -12.34 7.37 19.79
N ASN A 450 -11.60 6.28 19.95
CA ASN A 450 -11.84 5.01 19.25
C ASN A 450 -12.62 4.09 20.19
N GLU A 451 -13.62 3.39 19.66
CA GLU A 451 -14.50 2.48 20.42
C GLU A 451 -14.77 1.24 19.57
N VAL A 452 -14.48 0.07 20.11
CA VAL A 452 -14.84 -1.22 19.50
C VAL A 452 -16.29 -1.52 19.88
N LEU A 453 -17.20 -1.55 18.89
CA LEU A 453 -18.63 -1.76 19.12
C LEU A 453 -19.04 -3.23 19.07
N LYS A 454 -18.31 -4.04 18.29
CA LYS A 454 -18.60 -5.46 18.11
C LYS A 454 -17.33 -6.23 17.80
N LEU A 455 -17.15 -7.36 18.49
CA LEU A 455 -16.14 -8.38 18.24
C LEU A 455 -16.80 -9.73 17.92
N ALA A 456 -15.98 -10.79 17.72
CA ALA A 456 -16.45 -12.15 17.44
C ALA A 456 -17.32 -12.69 18.60
N GLU A 457 -18.44 -13.33 18.25
CA GLU A 457 -19.42 -13.84 19.21
C GLU A 457 -18.86 -14.86 20.22
N ALA A 458 -17.67 -15.43 19.94
CA ALA A 458 -17.05 -16.43 20.80
C ALA A 458 -16.31 -15.85 22.02
N ASP A 459 -15.82 -14.60 21.88
CA ASP A 459 -15.00 -13.97 22.92
C ASP A 459 -15.23 -12.45 22.92
N ASP A 460 -15.63 -11.88 24.04
CA ASP A 460 -15.76 -10.42 24.25
C ASP A 460 -14.40 -9.69 24.12
N TYR A 461 -13.34 -10.44 23.90
CA TYR A 461 -11.99 -9.95 23.65
C TYR A 461 -11.28 -10.81 22.60
N SER A 462 -10.37 -10.22 21.85
CA SER A 462 -9.45 -10.94 20.95
C SER A 462 -8.01 -10.65 21.33
N LEU A 463 -7.20 -11.72 21.45
CA LEU A 463 -5.77 -11.61 21.62
C LEU A 463 -5.11 -11.42 20.25
N TRP A 464 -4.46 -10.29 20.06
CA TRP A 464 -3.59 -10.02 18.91
C TRP A 464 -2.14 -10.09 19.36
N ALA A 465 -1.22 -10.33 18.44
CA ALA A 465 0.22 -10.44 18.75
C ALA A 465 0.80 -9.25 19.54
N SER A 466 0.10 -8.13 19.64
CA SER A 466 0.52 -6.90 20.32
C SER A 466 -0.42 -6.43 21.43
N GLY A 467 -1.44 -7.19 21.82
CA GLY A 467 -2.32 -6.78 22.92
C GLY A 467 -3.73 -7.37 22.88
N THR A 468 -4.46 -7.17 23.94
CA THR A 468 -5.86 -7.55 24.11
C THR A 468 -6.75 -6.38 23.74
N ARG A 469 -7.76 -6.60 22.90
CA ARG A 469 -8.81 -5.63 22.59
C ARG A 469 -10.11 -6.06 23.26
N ILE A 470 -10.77 -5.12 23.90
CA ILE A 470 -12.00 -5.33 24.65
C ILE A 470 -13.12 -4.53 23.99
N GLU A 471 -14.32 -5.12 23.88
CA GLU A 471 -15.50 -4.42 23.37
C GLU A 471 -15.86 -3.25 24.29
N GLY A 472 -16.18 -2.08 23.70
CA GLY A 472 -16.48 -0.86 24.44
C GLY A 472 -15.28 0.06 24.73
N TYR A 473 -14.05 -0.32 24.33
CA TYR A 473 -12.83 0.48 24.50
C TYR A 473 -12.14 0.82 23.19
#